data_23118cb0e711da7f8ca575a1e1f927b8
#
_entry.id   23118cb0e711da7f8ca575a1e1f927b8
#
_cell.length_a   1.000
_cell.length_b   1.000
_cell.length_c   1.000
_cell.angle_alpha   90.00
_cell.angle_beta   90.00
_cell.angle_gamma   90.00
#
_symmetry.space_group_name_H-M   'P 1'
#
loop_
_entity.id
_entity.type
_entity.pdbx_description
1 polymer ?
#
loop_
_entity_poly.entity_id
_entity_poly.type
_entity_poly.pdbx_seq_one_letter_code
_entity_poly.pdbx_strand_id
1 'polypeptide(L)'
;MNYVGKPLAYLLATTEQPGDADNPLRVAFGNEATDRDIVEFARRFGCTVWDGFGSTETAVIITREEGTPEGSIGKGLAGVEVYDPVTVTQCAPAEFDPNGALTNADKAIGELVNTQGGGFFTGYYNDQDSTDERMRHGMFWSGDLAYKDADGWIYLAGRTADWMRVDGENLAAAPIERIVQRLPQLSRVAVYGVPDEHVGYQVMAAIVLRDDTTLSPDEFSEFLAAQTDLSPKAWPRYVRIDADLPVTATNKILKRELKAQGATAGSGALWIRTGTAYAVVV
;
A
#
# COMPACT_ATOMS: atom_id res chain seq x y z
N MET A 1 -18.03 -8.64 -15.03
CA MET A 1 -17.34 -9.47 -13.99
C MET A 1 -17.11 -8.58 -12.78
N ASN A 2 -17.36 -9.09 -11.55
CA ASN A 2 -16.94 -8.39 -10.32
C ASN A 2 -15.72 -9.10 -9.73
N TYR A 3 -14.81 -8.33 -9.11
CA TYR A 3 -13.62 -8.88 -8.46
C TYR A 3 -13.24 -8.09 -7.20
N VAL A 4 -12.52 -8.75 -6.29
CA VAL A 4 -11.88 -8.14 -5.11
C VAL A 4 -10.50 -8.75 -4.97
N GLY A 5 -9.47 -7.94 -4.86
CA GLY A 5 -8.08 -8.39 -4.72
C GLY A 5 -7.52 -8.97 -6.01
N LYS A 6 -7.07 -10.23 -5.99
CA LYS A 6 -6.20 -10.83 -7.00
C LYS A 6 -6.82 -11.60 -8.19
N PRO A 7 -8.13 -11.67 -8.44
CA PRO A 7 -8.68 -12.45 -9.57
C PRO A 7 -8.12 -12.04 -10.94
N LEU A 8 -7.83 -10.74 -11.16
CA LEU A 8 -7.22 -10.30 -12.42
C LEU A 8 -5.83 -10.91 -12.59
N ALA A 9 -4.99 -10.83 -11.55
CA ALA A 9 -3.65 -11.41 -11.56
C ALA A 9 -3.67 -12.92 -11.79
N TYR A 10 -4.63 -13.65 -11.18
CA TYR A 10 -4.75 -15.10 -11.38
C TYR A 10 -5.12 -15.46 -12.82
N LEU A 11 -6.03 -14.70 -13.44
CA LEU A 11 -6.39 -14.90 -14.84
C LEU A 11 -5.21 -14.56 -15.77
N LEU A 12 -4.47 -13.48 -15.46
CA LEU A 12 -3.30 -13.09 -16.22
C LEU A 12 -2.14 -14.08 -16.09
N ALA A 13 -2.04 -14.83 -15.00
CA ALA A 13 -1.05 -15.88 -14.82
C ALA A 13 -1.30 -17.14 -15.71
N THR A 14 -2.50 -17.28 -16.28
CA THR A 14 -2.77 -18.36 -17.24
C THR A 14 -2.15 -18.03 -18.60
N THR A 15 -1.81 -19.07 -19.38
CA THR A 15 -1.25 -18.89 -20.73
C THR A 15 -2.23 -18.10 -21.60
N GLU A 16 -1.76 -17.02 -22.22
CA GLU A 16 -2.55 -16.22 -23.15
C GLU A 16 -2.92 -17.04 -24.41
N GLN A 17 -4.19 -16.94 -24.81
CA GLN A 17 -4.70 -17.64 -25.97
C GLN A 17 -5.14 -16.63 -27.05
N PRO A 18 -5.00 -16.94 -28.34
CA PRO A 18 -5.38 -16.03 -29.42
C PRO A 18 -6.84 -15.57 -29.40
N GLY A 19 -7.72 -16.31 -28.73
CA GLY A 19 -9.15 -16.01 -28.63
C GLY A 19 -9.57 -15.34 -27.32
N ASP A 20 -8.64 -14.96 -26.44
CA ASP A 20 -8.98 -14.43 -25.13
C ASP A 20 -9.85 -13.15 -25.19
N ALA A 21 -9.70 -12.34 -26.23
CA ALA A 21 -10.54 -11.18 -26.46
C ALA A 21 -11.91 -11.49 -27.11
N ASP A 22 -12.09 -12.70 -27.65
CA ASP A 22 -13.37 -13.14 -28.24
C ASP A 22 -14.27 -13.74 -27.15
N ASN A 23 -14.74 -12.87 -26.26
CA ASN A 23 -15.57 -13.19 -25.12
C ASN A 23 -16.66 -12.12 -24.90
N PRO A 24 -17.76 -12.42 -24.16
CA PRO A 24 -18.85 -11.46 -23.92
C PRO A 24 -18.53 -10.40 -22.83
N LEU A 25 -17.36 -10.47 -22.19
CA LEU A 25 -16.98 -9.53 -21.12
C LEU A 25 -16.83 -8.11 -21.70
N ARG A 26 -17.54 -7.15 -21.13
CA ARG A 26 -17.46 -5.74 -21.51
C ARG A 26 -16.81 -4.91 -20.41
N VAL A 27 -17.11 -5.24 -19.15
CA VAL A 27 -16.62 -4.53 -17.97
C VAL A 27 -16.22 -5.52 -16.89
N ALA A 28 -15.04 -5.33 -16.34
CA ALA A 28 -14.61 -5.87 -15.05
C ALA A 28 -14.67 -4.72 -14.04
N PHE A 29 -15.36 -4.92 -12.91
CA PHE A 29 -15.52 -3.93 -11.86
C PHE A 29 -15.07 -4.52 -10.53
N GLY A 30 -14.22 -3.77 -9.82
CA GLY A 30 -13.72 -4.25 -8.54
C GLY A 30 -12.77 -3.29 -7.84
N ASN A 31 -11.92 -3.83 -6.99
CA ASN A 31 -10.95 -3.10 -6.20
C ASN A 31 -9.67 -3.94 -5.94
N GLU A 32 -8.62 -3.25 -5.49
CA GLU A 32 -7.32 -3.83 -5.11
C GLU A 32 -6.52 -4.45 -6.30
N ALA A 33 -6.82 -4.12 -7.54
CA ALA A 33 -5.97 -4.49 -8.67
C ALA A 33 -4.76 -3.55 -8.79
N THR A 34 -3.64 -4.08 -9.30
CA THR A 34 -2.47 -3.24 -9.62
C THR A 34 -2.69 -2.50 -10.94
N ASP A 35 -2.04 -1.34 -11.13
CA ASP A 35 -2.11 -0.59 -12.39
C ASP A 35 -1.72 -1.47 -13.58
N ARG A 36 -0.69 -2.30 -13.43
CA ARG A 36 -0.25 -3.26 -14.44
C ARG A 36 -1.34 -4.27 -14.77
N ASP A 37 -1.98 -4.87 -13.75
CA ASP A 37 -3.00 -5.89 -13.96
C ASP A 37 -4.25 -5.29 -14.63
N ILE A 38 -4.60 -4.04 -14.31
CA ILE A 38 -5.71 -3.31 -14.94
C ILE A 38 -5.47 -3.17 -16.44
N VAL A 39 -4.30 -2.64 -16.82
CA VAL A 39 -3.94 -2.39 -18.22
C VAL A 39 -3.86 -3.70 -19.00
N GLU A 40 -3.17 -4.69 -18.45
CA GLU A 40 -2.94 -5.96 -19.12
C GLU A 40 -4.21 -6.80 -19.26
N PHE A 41 -5.08 -6.77 -18.24
CA PHE A 41 -6.37 -7.46 -18.30
C PHE A 41 -7.30 -6.82 -19.35
N ALA A 42 -7.36 -5.49 -19.38
CA ALA A 42 -8.14 -4.77 -20.38
C ALA A 42 -7.67 -5.11 -21.81
N ARG A 43 -6.34 -5.13 -22.04
CA ARG A 43 -5.73 -5.51 -23.31
C ARG A 43 -6.08 -6.94 -23.71
N ARG A 44 -5.81 -7.90 -22.81
CA ARG A 44 -5.93 -9.34 -23.10
C ARG A 44 -7.36 -9.78 -23.35
N PHE A 45 -8.30 -9.27 -22.56
CA PHE A 45 -9.71 -9.69 -22.62
C PHE A 45 -10.63 -8.71 -23.37
N GLY A 46 -10.08 -7.63 -23.95
CA GLY A 46 -10.85 -6.69 -24.76
C GLY A 46 -11.97 -5.99 -24.00
N CYS A 47 -11.80 -5.69 -22.71
CA CYS A 47 -12.83 -5.12 -21.84
C CYS A 47 -12.34 -3.87 -21.11
N THR A 48 -13.26 -3.10 -20.54
CA THR A 48 -12.93 -2.00 -19.64
C THR A 48 -12.78 -2.53 -18.22
N VAL A 49 -11.72 -2.13 -17.52
CA VAL A 49 -11.54 -2.45 -16.10
C VAL A 49 -11.81 -1.19 -15.29
N TRP A 50 -12.79 -1.26 -14.40
CA TRP A 50 -13.13 -0.21 -13.45
C TRP A 50 -12.66 -0.68 -12.07
N ASP A 51 -11.58 -0.09 -11.60
CA ASP A 51 -11.04 -0.34 -10.29
C ASP A 51 -11.26 0.88 -9.39
N GLY A 52 -11.49 0.66 -8.12
CA GLY A 52 -11.72 1.72 -7.16
C GLY A 52 -11.27 1.31 -5.76
N PHE A 53 -11.45 2.21 -4.82
CA PHE A 53 -11.23 1.96 -3.42
C PHE A 53 -12.54 2.13 -2.65
N GLY A 54 -12.84 1.16 -1.80
CA GLY A 54 -13.97 1.22 -0.88
C GLY A 54 -13.83 0.16 0.19
N SER A 55 -14.40 0.43 1.36
CA SER A 55 -14.49 -0.52 2.46
C SER A 55 -15.89 -1.11 2.55
N THR A 56 -16.05 -2.15 3.37
CA THR A 56 -17.36 -2.77 3.65
C THR A 56 -18.35 -1.77 4.26
N GLU A 57 -17.86 -0.78 4.98
CA GLU A 57 -18.62 0.32 5.57
C GLU A 57 -19.22 1.25 4.51
N THR A 58 -18.69 1.24 3.28
CA THR A 58 -19.12 2.08 2.16
C THR A 58 -19.17 3.58 2.45
N ALA A 59 -18.48 4.01 3.50
CA ALA A 59 -18.44 5.41 3.94
C ALA A 59 -17.43 6.26 3.15
N VAL A 60 -16.34 5.63 2.67
CA VAL A 60 -15.31 6.24 1.83
C VAL A 60 -15.28 5.50 0.50
N ILE A 61 -15.50 6.23 -0.58
CA ILE A 61 -15.51 5.69 -1.94
C ILE A 61 -14.61 6.56 -2.82
N ILE A 62 -13.66 5.93 -3.49
CA ILE A 62 -12.75 6.57 -4.43
C ILE A 62 -12.83 5.81 -5.74
N THR A 63 -12.93 6.53 -6.84
CA THR A 63 -13.07 5.96 -8.18
C THR A 63 -11.95 6.43 -9.09
N ARG A 64 -11.44 5.52 -9.92
CA ARG A 64 -10.54 5.87 -11.01
C ARG A 64 -11.35 6.47 -12.16
N GLU A 65 -10.75 7.42 -12.84
CA GLU A 65 -11.26 8.04 -14.06
C GLU A 65 -10.16 8.09 -15.12
N GLU A 66 -10.50 8.45 -16.33
CA GLU A 66 -9.51 8.63 -17.39
C GLU A 66 -8.48 9.69 -16.96
N GLY A 67 -7.20 9.38 -17.13
CA GLY A 67 -6.11 10.25 -16.70
C GLY A 67 -5.69 10.07 -15.22
N THR A 68 -6.20 9.07 -14.50
CA THR A 68 -5.71 8.75 -13.15
C THR A 68 -4.18 8.53 -13.19
N PRO A 69 -3.39 9.32 -12.44
CA PRO A 69 -1.94 9.18 -12.39
C PRO A 69 -1.52 7.81 -11.85
N GLU A 70 -0.34 7.36 -12.30
CA GLU A 70 0.26 6.12 -11.75
C GLU A 70 0.43 6.20 -10.23
N GLY A 71 0.05 5.13 -9.54
CA GLY A 71 0.08 5.04 -8.08
C GLY A 71 -1.09 5.72 -7.36
N SER A 72 -1.90 6.54 -8.04
CA SER A 72 -3.15 7.05 -7.49
C SER A 72 -4.25 5.99 -7.54
N ILE A 73 -5.11 5.99 -6.53
CA ILE A 73 -6.32 5.15 -6.49
C ILE A 73 -7.55 5.86 -7.07
N GLY A 74 -7.39 7.11 -7.53
CA GLY A 74 -8.46 7.91 -8.12
C GLY A 74 -8.82 9.14 -7.32
N LYS A 75 -10.05 9.65 -7.54
CA LYS A 75 -10.63 10.77 -6.81
C LYS A 75 -11.77 10.32 -5.89
N GLY A 76 -11.84 10.93 -4.72
CA GLY A 76 -12.89 10.68 -3.74
C GLY A 76 -14.23 11.27 -4.16
N LEU A 77 -15.32 10.60 -3.79
CA LEU A 77 -16.63 11.22 -3.84
C LEU A 77 -16.71 12.41 -2.88
N ALA A 78 -17.79 13.20 -3.00
CA ALA A 78 -17.98 14.38 -2.15
C ALA A 78 -17.83 14.06 -0.65
N GLY A 79 -17.03 14.85 0.04
CA GLY A 79 -16.72 14.68 1.47
C GLY A 79 -15.52 13.78 1.76
N VAL A 80 -14.96 13.07 0.77
CA VAL A 80 -13.75 12.26 0.98
C VAL A 80 -12.53 13.17 0.97
N GLU A 81 -11.85 13.23 2.13
CA GLU A 81 -10.72 14.10 2.40
C GLU A 81 -9.63 13.37 3.20
N VAL A 82 -8.48 14.03 3.37
CA VAL A 82 -7.37 13.54 4.20
C VAL A 82 -7.18 14.48 5.38
N TYR A 83 -7.24 13.96 6.59
CA TYR A 83 -7.16 14.72 7.83
C TYR A 83 -6.06 14.18 8.75
N ASP A 84 -5.40 15.08 9.45
CA ASP A 84 -4.53 14.73 10.57
C ASP A 84 -5.40 14.21 11.73
N PRO A 85 -5.21 12.96 12.19
CA PRO A 85 -6.07 12.38 13.22
C PRO A 85 -5.85 12.97 14.63
N VAL A 86 -4.76 13.72 14.85
CA VAL A 86 -4.42 14.34 16.13
C VAL A 86 -4.99 15.75 16.23
N THR A 87 -4.76 16.57 15.21
CA THR A 87 -5.22 17.97 15.19
C THR A 87 -6.63 18.14 14.66
N VAL A 88 -7.18 17.09 14.00
CA VAL A 88 -8.49 17.10 13.33
C VAL A 88 -8.59 18.23 12.29
N THR A 89 -7.49 18.46 11.57
CA THR A 89 -7.40 19.47 10.50
C THR A 89 -7.12 18.78 9.17
N GLN A 90 -7.62 19.38 8.08
CA GLN A 90 -7.32 18.88 6.74
C GLN A 90 -5.82 18.98 6.46
N CYS A 91 -5.23 17.92 5.94
CA CYS A 91 -3.83 17.87 5.55
C CYS A 91 -3.55 18.81 4.36
N ALA A 92 -2.30 19.27 4.26
CA ALA A 92 -1.86 20.03 3.11
C ALA A 92 -1.88 19.16 1.84
N PRO A 93 -2.07 19.76 0.65
CA PRO A 93 -1.89 19.01 -0.60
C PRO A 93 -0.50 18.40 -0.70
N ALA A 94 -0.43 17.20 -1.27
CA ALA A 94 0.83 16.54 -1.54
C ALA A 94 1.66 17.29 -2.56
N GLU A 95 2.94 17.45 -2.29
CA GLU A 95 3.92 18.08 -3.18
C GLU A 95 4.95 17.02 -3.60
N PHE A 96 5.24 16.97 -4.90
CA PHE A 96 6.18 16.01 -5.47
C PHE A 96 7.38 16.73 -6.07
N ASP A 97 8.54 16.11 -5.98
CA ASP A 97 9.71 16.52 -6.72
C ASP A 97 9.61 16.09 -8.20
N PRO A 98 10.54 16.53 -9.07
CA PRO A 98 10.54 16.13 -10.49
C PRO A 98 10.66 14.62 -10.73
N ASN A 99 11.07 13.84 -9.74
CA ASN A 99 11.21 12.39 -9.80
C ASN A 99 9.96 11.65 -9.27
N GLY A 100 8.94 12.39 -8.80
CA GLY A 100 7.72 11.84 -8.23
C GLY A 100 7.80 11.47 -6.74
N ALA A 101 8.88 11.84 -6.05
CA ALA A 101 8.97 11.64 -4.60
C ALA A 101 8.15 12.68 -3.84
N LEU A 102 7.38 12.23 -2.84
CA LEU A 102 6.60 13.08 -1.95
C LEU A 102 7.54 13.87 -1.03
N THR A 103 7.53 15.21 -1.12
CA THR A 103 8.46 16.10 -0.42
C THR A 103 7.96 16.63 0.91
N ASN A 104 6.64 16.65 1.13
CA ASN A 104 5.98 17.19 2.31
C ASN A 104 5.15 16.14 3.07
N ALA A 105 5.65 14.91 3.15
CA ALA A 105 4.94 13.76 3.74
C ALA A 105 4.39 14.03 5.15
N ASP A 106 5.14 14.78 5.98
CA ASP A 106 4.79 15.17 7.35
C ASP A 106 3.52 16.03 7.45
N LYS A 107 3.16 16.75 6.37
CA LYS A 107 2.00 17.64 6.29
C LYS A 107 0.87 17.09 5.42
N ALA A 108 1.22 16.23 4.45
CA ALA A 108 0.28 15.75 3.46
C ALA A 108 -0.35 14.40 3.83
N ILE A 109 0.36 13.52 4.57
CA ILE A 109 -0.16 12.22 4.95
C ILE A 109 -1.04 12.35 6.20
N GLY A 110 -2.26 11.82 6.10
CA GLY A 110 -3.20 11.72 7.19
C GLY A 110 -4.14 10.54 7.01
N GLU A 111 -5.17 10.48 7.84
CA GLU A 111 -6.21 9.46 7.73
C GLU A 111 -7.26 9.87 6.70
N LEU A 112 -7.67 8.93 5.88
CA LEU A 112 -8.73 9.10 4.90
C LEU A 112 -10.08 9.14 5.62
N VAL A 113 -10.83 10.20 5.42
CA VAL A 113 -12.11 10.45 6.11
C VAL A 113 -13.23 10.76 5.14
N ASN A 114 -14.47 10.59 5.61
CA ASN A 114 -15.63 11.22 4.98
C ASN A 114 -16.16 12.31 5.93
N THR A 115 -16.00 13.57 5.54
CA THR A 115 -16.42 14.74 6.31
C THR A 115 -17.94 14.92 6.40
N GLN A 116 -18.70 14.20 5.58
CA GLN A 116 -20.17 14.20 5.58
C GLN A 116 -20.76 13.10 6.49
N GLY A 117 -19.92 12.40 7.26
CA GLY A 117 -20.32 11.32 8.16
C GLY A 117 -20.21 9.93 7.55
N GLY A 118 -20.91 8.96 8.10
CA GLY A 118 -20.79 7.55 7.76
C GLY A 118 -21.45 7.13 6.44
N GLY A 119 -22.22 8.00 5.79
CA GLY A 119 -22.98 7.61 4.61
C GLY A 119 -23.96 6.48 4.91
N PHE A 120 -23.76 5.30 4.31
CA PHE A 120 -24.57 4.10 4.57
C PHE A 120 -24.13 3.32 5.82
N PHE A 121 -23.01 3.68 6.42
CA PHE A 121 -22.54 3.02 7.64
C PHE A 121 -23.36 3.44 8.85
N THR A 122 -24.08 2.49 9.43
CA THR A 122 -24.94 2.68 10.60
C THR A 122 -24.32 2.19 11.91
N GLY A 123 -23.11 1.66 11.85
CA GLY A 123 -22.38 1.08 12.98
C GLY A 123 -22.10 -0.42 12.82
N TYR A 124 -21.21 -0.93 13.66
CA TYR A 124 -20.94 -2.36 13.74
C TYR A 124 -21.97 -3.05 14.64
N TYR A 125 -22.34 -4.27 14.26
CA TYR A 125 -23.29 -5.05 15.02
C TYR A 125 -22.69 -5.44 16.39
N ASN A 126 -23.36 -5.02 17.45
CA ASN A 126 -23.00 -5.34 18.85
C ASN A 126 -21.56 -4.92 19.25
N ASP A 127 -21.02 -3.88 18.60
CA ASP A 127 -19.67 -3.35 18.83
C ASP A 127 -19.70 -1.82 18.75
N GLN A 128 -20.14 -1.19 19.84
CA GLN A 128 -20.24 0.26 19.92
C GLN A 128 -18.87 0.93 19.98
N ASP A 129 -17.90 0.31 20.66
CA ASP A 129 -16.55 0.87 20.81
C ASP A 129 -15.88 1.03 19.43
N SER A 130 -15.94 -0.01 18.59
CA SER A 130 -15.43 0.09 17.22
C SER A 130 -16.22 1.07 16.35
N THR A 131 -17.52 1.21 16.59
CA THR A 131 -18.34 2.21 15.91
C THR A 131 -17.92 3.62 16.28
N ASP A 132 -17.71 3.91 17.56
CA ASP A 132 -17.30 5.21 18.07
C ASP A 132 -15.87 5.55 17.61
N GLU A 133 -14.99 4.55 17.49
CA GLU A 133 -13.66 4.74 16.91
C GLU A 133 -13.72 5.22 15.45
N ARG A 134 -14.68 4.74 14.66
CA ARG A 134 -14.88 5.14 13.27
C ARG A 134 -15.65 6.45 13.14
N MET A 135 -16.59 6.72 14.01
CA MET A 135 -17.46 7.91 13.96
C MET A 135 -16.99 8.98 14.95
N ARG A 136 -15.91 9.67 14.62
CA ARG A 136 -15.31 10.72 15.46
C ARG A 136 -15.52 12.10 14.86
N HIS A 137 -15.76 13.11 15.69
CA HIS A 137 -15.87 14.53 15.28
C HIS A 137 -16.91 14.78 14.18
N GLY A 138 -17.97 13.98 14.12
CA GLY A 138 -19.00 14.06 13.08
C GLY A 138 -18.59 13.53 11.70
N MET A 139 -17.41 12.93 11.59
CA MET A 139 -16.85 12.36 10.38
C MET A 139 -16.65 10.85 10.52
N PHE A 140 -16.62 10.15 9.38
CA PHE A 140 -16.18 8.75 9.34
C PHE A 140 -14.67 8.70 9.12
N TRP A 141 -13.97 7.94 9.94
CA TRP A 141 -12.52 7.71 9.90
C TRP A 141 -12.23 6.28 9.42
N SER A 142 -11.61 6.15 8.25
CA SER A 142 -11.47 4.84 7.60
C SER A 142 -10.42 3.92 8.23
N GLY A 143 -9.45 4.48 8.96
CA GLY A 143 -8.26 3.76 9.40
C GLY A 143 -7.25 3.52 8.29
N ASP A 144 -7.45 4.10 7.11
CA ASP A 144 -6.50 4.07 5.99
C ASP A 144 -5.76 5.41 5.91
N LEU A 145 -4.44 5.34 5.78
CA LEU A 145 -3.61 6.51 5.53
C LEU A 145 -3.57 6.83 4.04
N ALA A 146 -3.65 8.11 3.73
CA ALA A 146 -3.58 8.60 2.37
C ALA A 146 -2.94 10.00 2.31
N TYR A 147 -2.64 10.44 1.12
CA TYR A 147 -2.36 11.84 0.80
C TYR A 147 -3.09 12.21 -0.49
N LYS A 148 -3.43 13.48 -0.62
CA LYS A 148 -4.18 14.02 -1.75
C LYS A 148 -3.39 15.18 -2.36
N ASP A 149 -3.21 15.19 -3.68
CA ASP A 149 -2.56 16.29 -4.37
C ASP A 149 -3.50 17.48 -4.65
N ALA A 150 -2.96 18.54 -5.24
CA ALA A 150 -3.71 19.75 -5.55
C ALA A 150 -4.81 19.53 -6.61
N ASP A 151 -4.68 18.51 -7.45
CA ASP A 151 -5.66 18.13 -8.48
C ASP A 151 -6.74 17.19 -7.94
N GLY A 152 -6.64 16.80 -6.66
CA GLY A 152 -7.59 15.95 -5.95
C GLY A 152 -7.35 14.46 -6.11
N TRP A 153 -6.22 14.04 -6.70
CA TRP A 153 -5.86 12.64 -6.77
C TRP A 153 -5.41 12.11 -5.42
N ILE A 154 -5.90 10.94 -5.05
CA ILE A 154 -5.65 10.31 -3.76
C ILE A 154 -4.70 9.12 -3.94
N TYR A 155 -3.73 9.03 -3.05
CA TYR A 155 -2.71 7.99 -3.00
C TYR A 155 -2.75 7.31 -1.64
N LEU A 156 -2.82 5.98 -1.60
CA LEU A 156 -2.78 5.24 -0.33
C LEU A 156 -1.36 5.24 0.24
N ALA A 157 -1.30 5.49 1.54
CA ALA A 157 -0.08 5.42 2.34
C ALA A 157 -0.03 4.20 3.29
N GLY A 158 -1.10 3.42 3.37
CA GLY A 158 -1.21 2.22 4.19
C GLY A 158 -2.33 2.28 5.22
N ARG A 159 -2.16 1.60 6.32
CA ARG A 159 -3.07 1.63 7.46
C ARG A 159 -2.51 2.50 8.57
N THR A 160 -3.37 3.09 9.38
CA THR A 160 -2.96 3.85 10.58
C THR A 160 -2.07 3.01 11.49
N ALA A 161 -2.33 1.71 11.60
CA ALA A 161 -1.50 0.76 12.33
C ALA A 161 -0.14 0.47 11.69
N ASP A 162 0.07 0.87 10.42
CA ASP A 162 1.33 0.68 9.67
C ASP A 162 2.18 1.94 9.58
N TRP A 163 1.82 2.97 10.34
CA TRP A 163 2.61 4.18 10.49
C TRP A 163 3.86 3.89 11.33
N MET A 164 5.00 4.33 10.85
CA MET A 164 6.29 4.15 11.52
C MET A 164 6.89 5.52 11.83
N ARG A 165 7.21 5.77 13.10
CA ARG A 165 7.96 6.98 13.49
C ARG A 165 9.43 6.62 13.60
N VAL A 166 10.20 7.01 12.58
CA VAL A 166 11.63 6.70 12.48
C VAL A 166 12.41 8.02 12.60
N ASP A 167 13.27 8.13 13.62
CA ASP A 167 14.11 9.31 13.84
C ASP A 167 13.32 10.64 13.76
N GLY A 168 12.14 10.66 14.39
CA GLY A 168 11.26 11.84 14.44
C GLY A 168 10.41 12.05 13.19
N GLU A 169 10.63 11.33 12.09
CA GLU A 169 9.84 11.42 10.87
C GLU A 169 8.76 10.32 10.80
N ASN A 170 7.63 10.67 10.26
CA ASN A 170 6.54 9.74 10.03
C ASN A 170 6.68 9.09 8.65
N LEU A 171 6.84 7.77 8.62
CA LEU A 171 6.93 6.99 7.41
C LEU A 171 5.72 6.07 7.26
N ALA A 172 5.16 6.03 6.07
CA ALA A 172 4.09 5.12 5.72
C ALA A 172 4.64 3.88 4.98
N ALA A 173 4.14 2.70 5.31
CA ALA A 173 4.65 1.45 4.76
C ALA A 173 4.36 1.26 3.26
N ALA A 174 3.14 1.60 2.82
CA ALA A 174 2.71 1.29 1.45
C ALA A 174 3.51 1.98 0.34
N PRO A 175 3.94 3.25 0.44
CA PRO A 175 4.84 3.85 -0.54
C PRO A 175 6.15 3.08 -0.68
N ILE A 176 6.73 2.64 0.44
CA ILE A 176 7.97 1.86 0.44
C ILE A 176 7.75 0.49 -0.21
N GLU A 177 6.65 -0.19 0.15
CA GLU A 177 6.27 -1.48 -0.45
C GLU A 177 6.13 -1.38 -1.97
N ARG A 178 5.44 -0.35 -2.46
CA ARG A 178 5.24 -0.13 -3.89
C ARG A 178 6.56 0.01 -4.65
N ILE A 179 7.52 0.73 -4.07
CA ILE A 179 8.84 0.91 -4.68
C ILE A 179 9.64 -0.39 -4.62
N VAL A 180 9.72 -1.05 -3.47
CA VAL A 180 10.45 -2.31 -3.32
C VAL A 180 9.86 -3.41 -4.22
N GLN A 181 8.53 -3.42 -4.44
CA GLN A 181 7.85 -4.38 -5.33
C GLN A 181 8.25 -4.22 -6.82
N ARG A 182 8.91 -3.12 -7.21
CA ARG A 182 9.46 -2.95 -8.58
C ARG A 182 10.59 -3.93 -8.89
N LEU A 183 11.24 -4.51 -7.87
CA LEU A 183 12.24 -5.56 -8.06
C LEU A 183 11.61 -6.78 -8.75
N PRO A 184 12.10 -7.18 -9.94
CA PRO A 184 11.48 -8.26 -10.71
C PRO A 184 11.59 -9.63 -10.02
N GLN A 185 12.58 -9.81 -9.14
CA GLN A 185 12.79 -11.03 -8.37
C GLN A 185 11.74 -11.25 -7.27
N LEU A 186 10.99 -10.21 -6.88
CA LEU A 186 10.04 -10.30 -5.78
C LEU A 186 8.67 -10.83 -6.25
N SER A 187 8.13 -11.77 -5.47
CA SER A 187 6.73 -12.17 -5.55
C SER A 187 5.87 -11.37 -4.56
N ARG A 188 6.39 -11.13 -3.34
CA ARG A 188 5.69 -10.42 -2.27
C ARG A 188 6.64 -9.55 -1.46
N VAL A 189 6.09 -8.47 -0.91
CA VAL A 189 6.76 -7.63 0.09
C VAL A 189 5.77 -7.16 1.14
N ALA A 190 6.24 -7.04 2.38
CA ALA A 190 5.56 -6.36 3.47
C ALA A 190 6.56 -5.46 4.18
N VAL A 191 6.22 -4.18 4.32
CA VAL A 191 7.01 -3.21 5.08
C VAL A 191 6.28 -2.88 6.39
N TYR A 192 7.03 -2.85 7.48
CA TYR A 192 6.52 -2.57 8.81
C TYR A 192 7.59 -2.01 9.73
N GLY A 193 7.16 -1.36 10.81
CA GLY A 193 8.06 -0.88 11.86
C GLY A 193 8.38 -1.98 12.86
N VAL A 194 9.66 -2.09 13.21
CA VAL A 194 10.11 -2.83 14.40
C VAL A 194 10.58 -1.85 15.46
N PRO A 195 10.22 -2.03 16.74
CA PRO A 195 10.65 -1.12 17.81
C PRO A 195 12.17 -0.99 17.90
N ASP A 196 12.63 0.23 18.14
CA ASP A 196 14.04 0.56 18.34
C ASP A 196 14.16 1.54 19.51
N GLU A 197 15.08 1.29 20.43
CA GLU A 197 15.23 2.05 21.66
C GLU A 197 15.69 3.51 21.44
N HIS A 198 16.33 3.80 20.30
CA HIS A 198 16.93 5.11 20.03
C HIS A 198 16.09 5.97 19.09
N VAL A 199 15.49 5.36 18.07
CA VAL A 199 14.80 6.10 17.00
C VAL A 199 13.27 5.84 16.96
N GLY A 200 12.74 5.11 17.95
CA GLY A 200 11.35 4.72 18.06
C GLY A 200 11.03 3.48 17.23
N TYR A 201 11.17 3.55 15.93
CA TYR A 201 11.03 2.40 15.03
C TYR A 201 12.15 2.38 13.99
N GLN A 202 12.46 1.17 13.51
CA GLN A 202 13.25 0.95 12.30
C GLN A 202 12.35 0.34 11.22
N VAL A 203 12.59 0.73 9.97
CA VAL A 203 11.88 0.15 8.83
C VAL A 203 12.39 -1.26 8.59
N MET A 204 11.48 -2.23 8.51
CA MET A 204 11.76 -3.61 8.15
C MET A 204 10.95 -4.02 6.93
N ALA A 205 11.61 -4.69 5.98
CA ALA A 205 10.97 -5.32 4.83
C ALA A 205 11.06 -6.85 4.96
N ALA A 206 9.92 -7.53 4.92
CA ALA A 206 9.85 -8.97 4.71
C ALA A 206 9.54 -9.23 3.23
N ILE A 207 10.40 -9.97 2.55
CA ILE A 207 10.31 -10.23 1.11
C ILE A 207 10.25 -11.72 0.82
N VAL A 208 9.49 -12.07 -0.22
CA VAL A 208 9.45 -13.42 -0.80
C VAL A 208 9.93 -13.31 -2.24
N LEU A 209 10.91 -14.12 -2.58
CA LEU A 209 11.42 -14.19 -3.94
C LEU A 209 10.49 -15.04 -4.83
N ARG A 210 10.54 -14.81 -6.13
CA ARG A 210 9.92 -15.71 -7.11
C ARG A 210 10.72 -17.01 -7.19
N ASP A 211 10.06 -18.08 -7.59
CA ASP A 211 10.71 -19.35 -7.85
C ASP A 211 11.89 -19.17 -8.82
N ASP A 212 12.97 -19.89 -8.58
CA ASP A 212 14.20 -19.89 -9.39
C ASP A 212 14.91 -18.53 -9.51
N THR A 213 14.61 -17.57 -8.60
CA THR A 213 15.32 -16.30 -8.53
C THR A 213 16.17 -16.18 -7.26
N THR A 214 17.23 -15.40 -7.36
CA THR A 214 18.09 -15.02 -6.23
C THR A 214 18.19 -13.50 -6.15
N LEU A 215 18.48 -13.01 -4.98
CA LEU A 215 18.76 -11.60 -4.72
C LEU A 215 19.88 -11.52 -3.70
N SER A 216 20.93 -10.79 -4.01
CA SER A 216 22.03 -10.50 -3.08
C SER A 216 21.81 -9.17 -2.35
N PRO A 217 22.46 -8.96 -1.18
CA PRO A 217 22.45 -7.68 -0.50
C PRO A 217 22.94 -6.51 -1.35
N ASP A 218 23.94 -6.74 -2.20
CA ASP A 218 24.50 -5.71 -3.09
C ASP A 218 23.52 -5.31 -4.18
N GLU A 219 22.87 -6.28 -4.86
CA GLU A 219 21.83 -6.02 -5.85
C GLU A 219 20.66 -5.23 -5.25
N PHE A 220 20.27 -5.55 -4.00
CA PHE A 220 19.22 -4.81 -3.31
C PHE A 220 19.65 -3.38 -2.98
N SER A 221 20.92 -3.19 -2.56
CA SER A 221 21.50 -1.85 -2.31
C SER A 221 21.50 -1.00 -3.58
N GLU A 222 21.99 -1.57 -4.69
CA GLU A 222 22.02 -0.91 -6.00
C GLU A 222 20.62 -0.55 -6.51
N PHE A 223 19.68 -1.48 -6.35
CA PHE A 223 18.28 -1.23 -6.70
C PHE A 223 17.72 -0.03 -5.93
N LEU A 224 17.87 0.01 -4.60
CA LEU A 224 17.35 1.12 -3.79
C LEU A 224 18.03 2.45 -4.14
N ALA A 225 19.35 2.44 -4.42
CA ALA A 225 20.07 3.63 -4.82
C ALA A 225 19.60 4.20 -6.17
N ALA A 226 19.07 3.36 -7.05
CA ALA A 226 18.48 3.76 -8.32
C ALA A 226 17.05 4.33 -8.19
N GLN A 227 16.39 4.16 -7.03
CA GLN A 227 15.02 4.67 -6.83
C GLN A 227 15.08 6.13 -6.36
N THR A 228 14.93 7.06 -7.30
CA THR A 228 14.98 8.51 -7.04
C THR A 228 13.76 9.02 -6.26
N ASP A 229 12.68 8.26 -6.24
CA ASP A 229 11.43 8.55 -5.54
C ASP A 229 11.35 7.91 -4.13
N LEU A 230 12.45 7.32 -3.64
CA LEU A 230 12.55 6.78 -2.28
C LEU A 230 13.64 7.49 -1.47
N SER A 231 13.23 8.22 -0.43
CA SER A 231 14.18 8.84 0.49
C SER A 231 15.07 7.77 1.16
N PRO A 232 16.40 8.00 1.28
CA PRO A 232 17.31 7.11 2.01
C PRO A 232 16.88 6.82 3.45
N LYS A 233 16.15 7.70 4.10
CA LYS A 233 15.59 7.48 5.44
C LYS A 233 14.50 6.40 5.47
N ALA A 234 13.78 6.25 4.37
CA ALA A 234 12.75 5.23 4.20
C ALA A 234 13.30 3.85 3.78
N TRP A 235 14.59 3.76 3.50
CA TRP A 235 15.21 2.48 3.17
C TRP A 235 15.11 1.52 4.36
N PRO A 236 14.69 0.27 4.16
CA PRO A 236 14.61 -0.71 5.23
C PRO A 236 15.95 -0.85 5.98
N ARG A 237 15.91 -0.75 7.31
CA ARG A 237 17.06 -1.06 8.16
C ARG A 237 17.31 -2.56 8.17
N TYR A 238 16.23 -3.34 8.16
CA TYR A 238 16.25 -4.79 8.17
C TYR A 238 15.51 -5.32 6.95
N VAL A 239 16.08 -6.34 6.31
CA VAL A 239 15.43 -7.09 5.24
C VAL A 239 15.48 -8.56 5.60
N ARG A 240 14.31 -9.20 5.70
CA ARG A 240 14.25 -10.65 5.87
C ARG A 240 13.72 -11.30 4.60
N ILE A 241 14.30 -12.42 4.25
CA ILE A 241 13.84 -13.26 3.15
C ILE A 241 13.04 -14.40 3.75
N ASP A 242 11.80 -14.57 3.30
CA ASP A 242 10.92 -15.64 3.74
C ASP A 242 10.51 -16.53 2.55
N ALA A 243 10.20 -17.79 2.84
CA ALA A 243 9.61 -18.68 1.85
C ALA A 243 8.17 -18.28 1.51
N ASP A 244 7.41 -17.76 2.49
CA ASP A 244 6.09 -17.13 2.31
C ASP A 244 5.80 -16.19 3.49
N LEU A 245 4.81 -15.31 3.33
CA LEU A 245 4.35 -14.40 4.38
C LEU A 245 3.01 -14.87 4.95
N PRO A 246 2.74 -14.65 6.25
CA PRO A 246 1.46 -14.98 6.86
C PRO A 246 0.34 -14.18 6.20
N VAL A 247 -0.75 -14.86 5.83
CA VAL A 247 -1.89 -14.26 5.14
C VAL A 247 -3.24 -14.66 5.74
N THR A 248 -4.24 -13.84 5.51
CA THR A 248 -5.64 -14.17 5.77
C THR A 248 -6.16 -15.17 4.74
N ALA A 249 -7.36 -15.73 4.96
CA ALA A 249 -8.07 -16.57 3.98
C ALA A 249 -8.31 -15.85 2.63
N THR A 250 -8.32 -14.50 2.62
CA THR A 250 -8.43 -13.67 1.43
C THR A 250 -7.08 -13.22 0.86
N ASN A 251 -5.98 -13.85 1.30
CA ASN A 251 -4.61 -13.61 0.83
C ASN A 251 -4.03 -12.21 1.17
N LYS A 252 -4.60 -11.50 2.17
CA LYS A 252 -4.02 -10.25 2.70
C LYS A 252 -2.93 -10.57 3.72
N ILE A 253 -1.77 -9.92 3.60
CA ILE A 253 -0.63 -10.15 4.50
C ILE A 253 -0.97 -9.70 5.93
N LEU A 254 -0.70 -10.57 6.90
CA LEU A 254 -0.92 -10.33 8.33
C LEU A 254 0.31 -9.64 8.96
N LYS A 255 0.50 -8.35 8.69
CA LYS A 255 1.63 -7.57 9.21
C LYS A 255 1.75 -7.61 10.74
N ARG A 256 0.63 -7.77 11.47
CA ARG A 256 0.67 -7.90 12.95
C ARG A 256 1.52 -9.09 13.40
N GLU A 257 1.49 -10.19 12.66
CA GLU A 257 2.27 -11.39 12.98
C GLU A 257 3.76 -11.16 12.67
N LEU A 258 4.06 -10.47 11.57
CA LEU A 258 5.42 -10.08 11.23
C LEU A 258 6.01 -9.10 12.26
N LYS A 259 5.23 -8.10 12.70
CA LYS A 259 5.62 -7.15 13.75
C LYS A 259 5.93 -7.87 15.08
N ALA A 260 5.12 -8.86 15.46
CA ALA A 260 5.32 -9.63 16.69
C ALA A 260 6.62 -10.46 16.67
N GLN A 261 7.11 -10.83 15.50
CA GLN A 261 8.38 -11.55 15.34
C GLN A 261 9.60 -10.62 15.46
N GLY A 262 9.42 -9.31 15.34
CA GLY A 262 10.50 -8.32 15.44
C GLY A 262 11.54 -8.44 14.33
N ALA A 263 12.75 -7.91 14.58
CA ALA A 263 13.87 -7.96 13.64
C ALA A 263 14.62 -9.32 13.71
N THR A 264 13.90 -10.40 13.39
CA THR A 264 14.46 -11.75 13.38
C THR A 264 14.51 -12.31 11.97
N ALA A 265 15.41 -13.26 11.73
CA ALA A 265 15.38 -14.06 10.51
C ALA A 265 14.08 -14.86 10.47
N GLY A 266 13.47 -14.92 9.28
CA GLY A 266 12.33 -15.78 9.03
C GLY A 266 12.75 -17.20 8.67
N SER A 267 12.22 -17.74 7.59
CA SER A 267 12.60 -19.03 7.04
C SER A 267 13.92 -18.98 6.23
N GLY A 268 14.40 -17.78 5.89
CA GLY A 268 15.62 -17.53 5.12
C GLY A 268 16.57 -16.57 5.84
N ALA A 269 17.24 -15.71 5.08
CA ALA A 269 18.24 -14.79 5.58
C ALA A 269 17.66 -13.52 6.22
N LEU A 270 18.41 -12.94 7.16
CA LEU A 270 18.23 -11.58 7.65
C LEU A 270 19.42 -10.72 7.21
N TRP A 271 19.11 -9.57 6.60
CA TRP A 271 20.11 -8.56 6.25
C TRP A 271 19.95 -7.32 7.11
N ILE A 272 21.06 -6.69 7.44
CA ILE A 272 21.08 -5.40 8.15
C ILE A 272 21.80 -4.37 7.29
N ARG A 273 21.20 -3.18 7.19
CA ARG A 273 21.78 -2.03 6.50
C ARG A 273 22.76 -1.28 7.41
N THR A 274 23.95 -0.94 6.87
CA THR A 274 24.89 0.00 7.47
C THR A 274 25.26 1.04 6.41
N GLY A 275 24.90 2.30 6.66
CA GLY A 275 24.97 3.33 5.62
C GLY A 275 24.03 3.01 4.46
N THR A 276 24.58 2.80 3.27
CA THR A 276 23.83 2.39 2.07
C THR A 276 23.99 0.91 1.71
N ALA A 277 24.84 0.16 2.41
CA ALA A 277 25.13 -1.24 2.14
C ALA A 277 24.32 -2.16 3.05
N TYR A 278 23.94 -3.33 2.53
CA TYR A 278 23.33 -4.42 3.28
C TYR A 278 24.33 -5.55 3.48
N ALA A 279 24.26 -6.23 4.61
CA ALA A 279 25.05 -7.42 4.91
C ALA A 279 24.16 -8.51 5.51
N VAL A 280 24.44 -9.77 5.17
CA VAL A 280 23.77 -10.93 5.77
C VAL A 280 24.24 -11.04 7.22
N VAL A 281 23.28 -11.24 8.13
CA VAL A 281 23.55 -11.45 9.57
C VAL A 281 23.26 -12.88 9.98
N VAL A 282 22.21 -13.46 9.44
CA VAL A 282 21.78 -14.85 9.66
C VAL A 282 21.24 -15.42 8.37
#